data_6b8c2f12f8e33d887b189e92cac20f2c
#
_entry.id   6b8c2f12f8e33d887b189e92cac20f2c
#
_cell.length_a   1.000
_cell.length_b   1.000
_cell.length_c   1.000
_cell.angle_alpha   90.00
_cell.angle_beta   90.00
_cell.angle_gamma   90.00
#
_symmetry.space_group_name_H-M   'P 1'
#
loop_
_entity.id
_entity.type
_entity.pdbx_description
1 polymer ?
#
loop_
_entity_poly.entity_id
_entity_poly.type
_entity_poly.pdbx_seq_one_letter_code
_entity_poly.pdbx_strand_id
1 'polypeptide(L)'
;MPSFYIPLSGLDADSTALNTIANNLANMNTTGFKSQTTNFSDLFYQQVGSNGSGDEVQQGTGVKVASNTTDFSGGSISSTDVSTDNAIDGTGFFVLNAGGGSQLYTQDGSFQLSSTGTLETADGLAVMGYPATNGVVNTSGGLSNIVIPTGQVSTPSATTNFSMTQNLDSQAAVGAQATGQVQVFDSLGNKYEATVTYTNQGSNTWGYSISIPDTLTPTAPAAATITNALTEGTSTTNGTTTLTYDFGSSGGKLGTVDPSTSLALTAPTGTPAFVAPTVTSGESVATYAQALQSAANAANIAGVTVASTAAGQLTITGAGVATSGSLIQSLAGTSTSYTFGSSNGALTTVDPGTNLTITGPTALGGTATLTAPGITAGESVANYVAALNTQLSQAGITGVAITGPSATGQVTINSLGTSGSVIQDPIASANATGTMSFNSSGNLITPAGNLSGLTFSGFSDNASPLNLTWDLYGSSGLGNVSQTAAASSTSATNQNGYAAGQYESFAIDSSGVIAATYSNGQTQNVGQLAIATVSNEQGLVDQGSTEYQATTASGDAAIGVAGNGGRGTIEGSSLEASNVNISAEFSDLIVAQRAFEANSKAVTTFDTVTQETINMIH
;
A
#
# COMPACT_ATOMS: atom_id res chain seq x y z
N MET A 1 -77.98 33.04 8.92
CA MET A 1 -77.18 32.57 10.09
C MET A 1 -75.73 32.77 9.73
N PRO A 2 -74.90 33.25 10.61
CA PRO A 2 -73.47 33.36 10.34
C PRO A 2 -72.90 32.00 10.01
N SER A 3 -72.03 31.94 9.02
CA SER A 3 -71.48 30.65 8.52
C SER A 3 -70.29 30.23 9.42
N PHE A 4 -70.43 29.14 10.14
CA PHE A 4 -69.34 28.49 10.92
C PHE A 4 -68.17 28.07 10.04
N TYR A 5 -68.39 27.88 8.75
CA TYR A 5 -67.40 27.38 7.80
C TYR A 5 -66.20 28.34 7.64
N ILE A 6 -66.44 29.64 7.70
CA ILE A 6 -65.36 30.63 7.49
C ILE A 6 -64.27 30.54 8.57
N PRO A 7 -64.61 30.70 9.89
CA PRO A 7 -63.57 30.56 10.92
C PRO A 7 -63.06 29.13 11.10
N LEU A 8 -63.86 28.10 10.77
CA LEU A 8 -63.43 26.71 10.81
C LEU A 8 -62.39 26.43 9.73
N SER A 9 -62.58 26.92 8.51
CA SER A 9 -61.60 26.83 7.42
C SER A 9 -60.32 27.59 7.78
N GLY A 10 -60.42 28.73 8.50
CA GLY A 10 -59.27 29.44 9.02
C GLY A 10 -58.49 28.64 10.07
N LEU A 11 -59.18 27.99 11.01
CA LEU A 11 -58.55 27.12 11.98
C LEU A 11 -57.78 25.96 11.38
N ASP A 12 -58.34 25.28 10.36
CA ASP A 12 -57.68 24.19 9.65
C ASP A 12 -56.42 24.66 8.91
N ALA A 13 -56.55 25.79 8.21
CA ALA A 13 -55.45 26.43 7.53
C ALA A 13 -54.31 26.89 8.49
N ASP A 14 -54.70 27.57 9.60
CA ASP A 14 -53.74 28.01 10.60
C ASP A 14 -53.06 26.81 11.30
N SER A 15 -53.77 25.73 11.56
CA SER A 15 -53.22 24.49 12.11
C SER A 15 -52.16 23.87 11.20
N THR A 16 -52.44 23.86 9.87
CA THR A 16 -51.46 23.39 8.90
C THR A 16 -50.23 24.28 8.88
N ALA A 17 -50.35 25.59 8.91
CA ALA A 17 -49.24 26.54 8.98
C ALA A 17 -48.42 26.34 10.25
N LEU A 18 -49.07 26.20 11.42
CA LEU A 18 -48.39 25.92 12.69
C LEU A 18 -47.56 24.61 12.62
N ASN A 19 -48.11 23.57 12.02
CA ASN A 19 -47.39 22.29 11.83
C ASN A 19 -46.19 22.48 10.92
N THR A 20 -46.28 23.20 9.81
CA THR A 20 -45.19 23.49 8.89
C THR A 20 -44.07 24.28 9.57
N ILE A 21 -44.43 25.36 10.29
CA ILE A 21 -43.47 26.19 11.06
C ILE A 21 -42.79 25.35 12.14
N ALA A 22 -43.56 24.53 12.88
CA ALA A 22 -43.03 23.66 13.90
C ALA A 22 -42.06 22.61 13.31
N ASN A 23 -42.35 22.05 12.12
CA ASN A 23 -41.46 21.15 11.42
C ASN A 23 -40.17 21.85 10.98
N ASN A 24 -40.24 23.05 10.40
CA ASN A 24 -39.06 23.84 10.06
C ASN A 24 -38.17 24.08 11.31
N LEU A 25 -38.79 24.48 12.40
CA LEU A 25 -38.07 24.76 13.64
C LEU A 25 -37.42 23.52 14.26
N ALA A 26 -38.09 22.36 14.16
CA ALA A 26 -37.55 21.09 14.63
C ALA A 26 -36.31 20.66 13.81
N ASN A 27 -36.27 21.00 12.52
CA ASN A 27 -35.21 20.63 11.60
C ASN A 27 -34.17 21.72 11.33
N MET A 28 -34.10 22.75 12.16
CA MET A 28 -33.14 23.85 12.01
C MET A 28 -31.66 23.41 12.08
N ASN A 29 -31.37 22.26 12.70
CA ASN A 29 -30.04 21.70 12.84
C ASN A 29 -29.85 20.44 11.96
N THR A 30 -30.81 20.11 11.11
CA THR A 30 -30.72 18.95 10.19
C THR A 30 -29.96 19.38 8.94
N THR A 31 -28.88 18.68 8.63
CA THR A 31 -28.04 18.91 7.43
C THR A 31 -28.87 18.80 6.16
N GLY A 32 -28.71 19.76 5.24
CA GLY A 32 -29.41 19.76 3.96
C GLY A 32 -30.92 19.93 4.02
N PHE A 33 -31.50 20.21 5.20
CA PHE A 33 -32.95 20.44 5.33
C PHE A 33 -33.39 21.71 4.61
N LYS A 34 -34.52 21.63 3.93
CA LYS A 34 -35.15 22.74 3.19
C LYS A 34 -36.45 23.15 3.85
N SER A 35 -36.55 24.43 4.18
CA SER A 35 -37.73 25.01 4.83
C SER A 35 -38.95 24.91 3.91
N GLN A 36 -40.11 24.74 4.53
CA GLN A 36 -41.39 24.69 3.84
C GLN A 36 -42.25 25.88 4.22
N THR A 37 -43.01 26.40 3.26
CA THR A 37 -43.93 27.50 3.49
C THR A 37 -45.33 27.07 3.05
N THR A 38 -46.33 27.31 3.94
CA THR A 38 -47.72 27.03 3.64
C THR A 38 -48.35 28.23 2.93
N ASN A 39 -48.86 28.01 1.71
CA ASN A 39 -49.54 29.00 0.90
C ASN A 39 -51.05 28.83 1.01
N PHE A 40 -51.74 29.94 1.20
CA PHE A 40 -53.19 29.98 1.33
C PHE A 40 -53.86 30.50 0.06
N SER A 41 -55.08 30.02 -0.21
CA SER A 41 -55.97 30.62 -1.22
C SER A 41 -57.37 30.80 -0.63
N ASP A 42 -58.05 31.83 -1.08
CA ASP A 42 -59.46 32.04 -0.77
C ASP A 42 -60.35 30.97 -1.43
N LEU A 43 -61.47 30.71 -0.82
CA LEU A 43 -62.53 29.90 -1.39
C LEU A 43 -63.45 30.75 -2.26
N PHE A 44 -64.32 30.09 -3.03
CA PHE A 44 -65.26 30.76 -3.93
C PHE A 44 -66.10 31.82 -3.18
N TYR A 45 -66.41 32.92 -3.86
CA TYR A 45 -67.34 33.91 -3.40
C TYR A 45 -68.79 33.46 -3.65
N GLN A 46 -69.63 33.59 -2.67
CA GLN A 46 -71.05 33.34 -2.80
C GLN A 46 -71.77 34.64 -3.12
N GLN A 47 -72.60 34.66 -4.16
CA GLN A 47 -73.46 35.79 -4.44
C GLN A 47 -74.61 35.79 -3.42
N VAL A 48 -74.71 36.84 -2.64
CA VAL A 48 -75.72 37.00 -1.56
C VAL A 48 -76.88 37.89 -1.98
N GLY A 49 -76.71 38.60 -3.08
CA GLY A 49 -77.76 39.52 -3.62
C GLY A 49 -77.18 40.47 -4.66
N SER A 50 -78.00 41.45 -5.10
CA SER A 50 -77.49 42.58 -5.87
C SER A 50 -77.76 43.87 -5.13
N ASN A 51 -76.90 44.87 -5.29
CA ASN A 51 -77.08 46.20 -4.74
C ASN A 51 -78.15 46.99 -5.56
N GLY A 52 -78.50 48.14 -5.03
CA GLY A 52 -79.52 48.99 -5.71
C GLY A 52 -79.14 49.49 -7.12
N SER A 53 -77.85 49.31 -7.52
CA SER A 53 -77.37 49.60 -8.92
C SER A 53 -77.31 48.38 -9.79
N GLY A 54 -77.73 47.20 -9.31
CA GLY A 54 -77.70 45.95 -10.06
C GLY A 54 -76.35 45.17 -10.00
N ASP A 55 -75.34 45.64 -9.24
CA ASP A 55 -74.07 44.98 -9.07
C ASP A 55 -74.19 43.81 -8.07
N GLU A 56 -73.48 42.72 -8.31
CA GLU A 56 -73.50 41.52 -7.48
C GLU A 56 -72.85 41.79 -6.13
N VAL A 57 -73.53 41.46 -5.04
CA VAL A 57 -72.97 41.47 -3.70
C VAL A 57 -72.43 40.07 -3.40
N GLN A 58 -71.10 39.96 -3.33
CA GLN A 58 -70.38 38.70 -3.12
C GLN A 58 -69.86 38.66 -1.69
N GLN A 59 -69.93 37.48 -1.08
CA GLN A 59 -69.38 37.17 0.22
C GLN A 59 -68.36 36.04 0.09
N GLY A 60 -67.13 36.22 0.66
CA GLY A 60 -66.13 35.19 0.76
C GLY A 60 -66.61 34.02 1.64
N THR A 61 -66.23 32.78 1.30
CA THR A 61 -66.65 31.55 1.98
C THR A 61 -65.56 30.92 2.84
N GLY A 62 -64.36 31.53 2.93
CA GLY A 62 -63.28 31.08 3.75
C GLY A 62 -61.97 30.95 3.01
N VAL A 63 -61.03 30.18 3.60
CA VAL A 63 -59.66 29.95 3.15
C VAL A 63 -59.40 28.45 3.05
N LYS A 64 -58.48 28.05 2.18
CA LYS A 64 -57.92 26.70 2.13
C LYS A 64 -56.39 26.77 1.97
N VAL A 65 -55.69 25.73 2.40
CA VAL A 65 -54.29 25.54 2.06
C VAL A 65 -54.22 25.23 0.56
N ALA A 66 -53.50 26.02 -0.19
CA ALA A 66 -53.28 25.85 -1.61
C ALA A 66 -52.15 24.86 -1.88
N SER A 67 -51.05 25.02 -1.18
CA SER A 67 -49.85 24.17 -1.30
C SER A 67 -48.92 24.41 -0.13
N ASN A 68 -48.10 23.42 0.18
CA ASN A 68 -46.84 23.61 0.85
C ASN A 68 -45.71 23.64 -0.17
N THR A 69 -44.93 24.69 -0.19
CA THR A 69 -43.79 24.83 -1.11
C THR A 69 -42.51 24.74 -0.34
N THR A 70 -41.55 23.91 -0.85
CA THR A 70 -40.22 23.75 -0.29
C THR A 70 -39.29 24.79 -0.89
N ASP A 71 -38.51 25.47 -0.06
CA ASP A 71 -37.47 26.40 -0.51
C ASP A 71 -36.15 25.64 -0.71
N PHE A 72 -35.79 25.32 -1.96
CA PHE A 72 -34.57 24.64 -2.33
C PHE A 72 -33.34 25.56 -2.40
N SER A 73 -33.44 26.81 -1.95
CA SER A 73 -32.27 27.67 -1.87
C SER A 73 -31.21 27.09 -0.91
N GLY A 74 -29.94 27.37 -1.22
CA GLY A 74 -28.82 26.87 -0.40
C GLY A 74 -28.81 27.44 1.02
N GLY A 75 -28.48 26.61 1.98
CA GLY A 75 -28.11 26.99 3.35
C GLY A 75 -26.66 27.48 3.44
N SER A 76 -26.20 27.84 4.62
CA SER A 76 -24.80 28.19 4.83
C SER A 76 -23.92 26.93 4.82
N ILE A 77 -22.82 26.96 4.08
CA ILE A 77 -21.86 25.87 4.05
C ILE A 77 -20.82 26.12 5.14
N SER A 78 -20.47 25.06 5.88
CA SER A 78 -19.44 25.08 6.93
C SER A 78 -18.51 23.89 6.81
N SER A 79 -17.20 24.13 6.95
CA SER A 79 -16.20 23.06 6.94
C SER A 79 -16.28 22.21 8.21
N THR A 80 -16.16 20.89 8.03
CA THR A 80 -16.18 19.88 9.11
C THR A 80 -14.85 19.18 9.28
N ASP A 81 -13.90 19.33 8.34
CA ASP A 81 -12.64 18.61 8.25
C ASP A 81 -12.81 17.08 8.13
N VAL A 82 -14.00 16.59 7.81
CA VAL A 82 -14.31 15.18 7.61
C VAL A 82 -14.40 14.90 6.10
N SER A 83 -13.55 14.04 5.58
CA SER A 83 -13.44 13.79 4.12
C SER A 83 -14.71 13.22 3.49
N THR A 84 -15.59 12.57 4.27
CA THR A 84 -16.86 12.02 3.79
C THR A 84 -17.96 13.06 3.69
N ASP A 85 -17.81 14.20 4.36
CA ASP A 85 -18.79 15.28 4.34
C ASP A 85 -18.64 16.12 3.06
N ASN A 86 -19.76 16.39 2.40
CA ASN A 86 -19.77 17.11 1.14
C ASN A 86 -20.98 18.06 1.09
N ALA A 87 -20.79 19.25 0.58
CA ALA A 87 -21.87 20.18 0.32
C ALA A 87 -21.95 20.54 -1.16
N ILE A 88 -23.15 20.87 -1.65
CA ILE A 88 -23.34 21.40 -2.99
C ILE A 88 -23.45 22.92 -2.89
N ASP A 89 -22.48 23.63 -3.49
CA ASP A 89 -22.59 25.08 -3.66
C ASP A 89 -23.30 25.39 -4.98
N GLY A 90 -24.58 25.72 -4.88
CA GLY A 90 -25.47 25.99 -6.01
C GLY A 90 -26.63 25.00 -6.11
N THR A 91 -27.12 24.79 -7.33
CA THR A 91 -28.28 23.94 -7.58
C THR A 91 -27.90 22.48 -7.86
N GLY A 92 -28.71 21.56 -7.35
CA GLY A 92 -28.56 20.13 -7.60
C GLY A 92 -28.70 19.27 -6.35
N PHE A 93 -28.63 17.97 -6.60
CA PHE A 93 -28.80 16.93 -5.58
C PHE A 93 -27.76 15.83 -5.80
N PHE A 94 -27.25 15.25 -4.74
CA PHE A 94 -26.53 13.98 -4.80
C PHE A 94 -27.48 12.86 -5.25
N VAL A 95 -26.96 11.90 -5.98
CA VAL A 95 -27.72 10.76 -6.51
C VAL A 95 -27.49 9.55 -5.62
N LEU A 96 -28.55 8.96 -5.13
CA LEU A 96 -28.53 7.79 -4.25
C LEU A 96 -29.13 6.57 -4.98
N ASN A 97 -28.60 5.40 -4.67
CA ASN A 97 -29.09 4.13 -5.15
C ASN A 97 -30.10 3.53 -4.14
N ALA A 98 -31.37 3.59 -4.45
CA ALA A 98 -32.43 3.01 -3.63
C ALA A 98 -32.65 1.49 -3.88
N GLY A 99 -31.83 0.88 -4.76
CA GLY A 99 -31.99 -0.50 -5.19
C GLY A 99 -33.04 -0.72 -6.29
N GLY A 100 -32.96 -1.87 -6.96
CA GLY A 100 -33.88 -2.20 -8.05
C GLY A 100 -33.85 -1.27 -9.26
N GLY A 101 -32.83 -0.42 -9.40
CA GLY A 101 -32.71 0.58 -10.46
C GLY A 101 -33.41 1.90 -10.14
N SER A 102 -33.97 2.07 -8.94
CA SER A 102 -34.57 3.32 -8.47
C SER A 102 -33.51 4.25 -7.91
N GLN A 103 -33.65 5.56 -8.15
CA GLN A 103 -32.77 6.60 -7.67
C GLN A 103 -33.53 7.54 -6.74
N LEU A 104 -32.86 7.96 -5.68
CA LEU A 104 -33.28 9.04 -4.79
C LEU A 104 -32.27 10.18 -4.88
N TYR A 105 -32.66 11.33 -4.43
CA TYR A 105 -31.89 12.56 -4.54
C TYR A 105 -31.85 13.25 -3.17
N THR A 106 -30.68 13.71 -2.76
CA THR A 106 -30.54 14.42 -1.48
C THR A 106 -29.59 15.61 -1.61
N GLN A 107 -29.77 16.60 -0.76
CA GLN A 107 -28.80 17.68 -0.53
C GLN A 107 -28.01 17.47 0.79
N ASP A 108 -28.36 16.44 1.56
CA ASP A 108 -27.55 16.02 2.71
C ASP A 108 -26.31 15.27 2.21
N GLY A 109 -25.16 15.86 2.46
CA GLY A 109 -23.86 15.29 2.12
C GLY A 109 -23.12 14.71 3.32
N SER A 110 -23.78 14.44 4.44
CA SER A 110 -23.20 13.78 5.60
C SER A 110 -23.06 12.26 5.35
N PHE A 111 -22.09 11.89 4.51
CA PHE A 111 -21.88 10.52 4.11
C PHE A 111 -20.96 9.76 5.09
N GLN A 112 -21.03 8.44 5.04
CA GLN A 112 -20.16 7.55 5.77
C GLN A 112 -19.62 6.44 4.85
N LEU A 113 -18.55 5.77 5.28
CA LEU A 113 -18.02 4.62 4.56
C LEU A 113 -18.53 3.33 5.18
N SER A 114 -19.09 2.47 4.34
CA SER A 114 -19.45 1.09 4.74
C SER A 114 -18.19 0.25 5.00
N SER A 115 -18.36 -0.93 5.54
CA SER A 115 -17.27 -1.90 5.74
C SER A 115 -16.59 -2.33 4.44
N THR A 116 -17.24 -2.13 3.30
CA THR A 116 -16.71 -2.43 1.96
C THR A 116 -16.10 -1.21 1.26
N GLY A 117 -16.06 -0.05 1.95
CA GLY A 117 -15.59 1.21 1.38
C GLY A 117 -16.60 1.93 0.51
N THR A 118 -17.86 1.47 0.44
CA THR A 118 -18.92 2.18 -0.29
C THR A 118 -19.29 3.46 0.45
N LEU A 119 -19.38 4.58 -0.27
CA LEU A 119 -19.88 5.83 0.27
C LEU A 119 -21.40 5.77 0.36
N GLU A 120 -21.98 5.96 1.54
CA GLU A 120 -23.42 5.79 1.81
C GLU A 120 -23.96 6.85 2.77
N THR A 121 -25.28 7.07 2.74
CA THR A 121 -25.99 7.91 3.72
C THR A 121 -26.09 7.19 5.07
N ALA A 122 -26.54 7.90 6.11
CA ALA A 122 -26.78 7.31 7.42
C ALA A 122 -27.81 6.16 7.38
N ASP A 123 -28.73 6.20 6.42
CA ASP A 123 -29.76 5.16 6.19
C ASP A 123 -29.25 3.99 5.32
N GLY A 124 -27.98 4.03 4.90
CA GLY A 124 -27.33 2.95 4.15
C GLY A 124 -27.59 2.95 2.64
N LEU A 125 -28.06 4.07 2.07
CA LEU A 125 -28.20 4.23 0.64
C LEU A 125 -26.86 4.61 0.02
N ALA A 126 -26.42 3.86 -0.99
CA ALA A 126 -25.13 4.10 -1.63
C ALA A 126 -25.18 5.36 -2.51
N VAL A 127 -24.18 6.21 -2.38
CA VAL A 127 -23.99 7.40 -3.23
C VAL A 127 -23.49 6.97 -4.60
N MET A 128 -24.12 7.49 -5.64
CA MET A 128 -23.81 7.15 -7.04
C MET A 128 -22.92 8.22 -7.69
N GLY A 129 -22.11 7.73 -8.62
CA GLY A 129 -21.23 8.59 -9.41
C GLY A 129 -20.62 7.84 -10.58
N TYR A 130 -19.63 8.45 -11.20
CA TYR A 130 -18.87 7.90 -12.31
C TYR A 130 -17.62 7.18 -11.77
N PRO A 131 -17.46 5.87 -12.02
CA PRO A 131 -16.29 5.16 -11.56
C PRO A 131 -15.04 5.56 -12.36
N ALA A 132 -13.87 5.45 -11.72
CA ALA A 132 -12.60 5.58 -12.41
C ALA A 132 -12.01 4.20 -12.73
N THR A 133 -11.34 4.10 -13.87
CA THR A 133 -10.54 2.93 -14.25
C THR A 133 -9.11 3.38 -14.45
N ASN A 134 -8.16 2.80 -13.73
CA ASN A 134 -6.74 3.20 -13.74
C ASN A 134 -6.54 4.72 -13.51
N GLY A 135 -7.28 5.30 -12.58
CA GLY A 135 -7.19 6.72 -12.25
C GLY A 135 -7.88 7.68 -13.23
N VAL A 136 -8.54 7.17 -14.28
CA VAL A 136 -9.28 7.97 -15.24
C VAL A 136 -10.78 7.81 -15.02
N VAL A 137 -11.45 8.90 -14.70
CA VAL A 137 -12.91 8.93 -14.52
C VAL A 137 -13.61 8.82 -15.87
N ASN A 138 -14.56 7.90 -16.01
CA ASN A 138 -15.36 7.73 -17.23
C ASN A 138 -16.75 8.34 -17.06
N THR A 139 -16.89 9.61 -17.38
CA THR A 139 -18.16 10.35 -17.30
C THR A 139 -19.16 10.02 -18.40
N SER A 140 -18.76 9.26 -19.44
CA SER A 140 -19.64 8.77 -20.49
C SER A 140 -20.26 7.40 -20.18
N GLY A 141 -19.81 6.76 -19.11
CA GLY A 141 -20.31 5.48 -18.63
C GLY A 141 -21.59 5.61 -17.81
N GLY A 142 -22.18 4.49 -17.45
CA GLY A 142 -23.29 4.44 -16.50
C GLY A 142 -22.85 4.80 -15.09
N LEU A 143 -23.79 5.28 -14.28
CA LEU A 143 -23.54 5.52 -12.85
C LEU A 143 -23.34 4.19 -12.12
N SER A 144 -22.50 4.21 -11.13
CA SER A 144 -22.28 3.12 -10.18
C SER A 144 -22.16 3.65 -8.76
N ASN A 145 -22.24 2.77 -7.78
CA ASN A 145 -21.95 3.14 -6.41
C ASN A 145 -20.48 3.56 -6.30
N ILE A 146 -20.22 4.63 -5.59
CA ILE A 146 -18.85 5.09 -5.31
C ILE A 146 -18.24 4.20 -4.22
N VAL A 147 -17.08 3.64 -4.53
CA VAL A 147 -16.33 2.79 -3.60
C VAL A 147 -14.93 3.37 -3.39
N ILE A 148 -14.62 3.71 -2.16
CA ILE A 148 -13.29 4.16 -1.75
C ILE A 148 -12.43 2.92 -1.47
N PRO A 149 -11.21 2.80 -2.00
CA PRO A 149 -10.39 1.59 -1.89
C PRO A 149 -9.72 1.45 -0.51
N THR A 150 -10.50 1.51 0.56
CA THR A 150 -10.00 1.37 1.94
C THR A 150 -9.33 0.02 2.14
N GLY A 151 -8.09 0.04 2.63
CA GLY A 151 -7.31 -1.18 2.84
C GLY A 151 -6.70 -1.81 1.58
N GLN A 152 -6.83 -1.18 0.42
CA GLN A 152 -6.17 -1.62 -0.80
C GLN A 152 -4.76 -1.01 -0.91
N VAL A 153 -3.91 -1.73 -1.64
CA VAL A 153 -2.55 -1.30 -1.95
C VAL A 153 -2.50 -0.83 -3.40
N SER A 154 -1.95 0.36 -3.65
CA SER A 154 -1.69 0.80 -5.02
C SER A 154 -0.61 -0.07 -5.65
N THR A 155 -0.81 -0.48 -6.89
CA THR A 155 0.21 -1.23 -7.63
C THR A 155 1.46 -0.39 -7.84
N PRO A 156 2.67 -0.98 -7.70
CA PRO A 156 3.90 -0.27 -8.02
C PRO A 156 3.98 0.07 -9.51
N SER A 157 4.78 1.05 -9.83
CA SER A 157 5.08 1.42 -11.22
C SER A 157 6.58 1.45 -11.44
N ALA A 158 7.03 0.68 -12.43
CA ALA A 158 8.43 0.70 -12.83
C ALA A 158 8.83 2.08 -13.34
N THR A 159 10.05 2.51 -13.04
CA THR A 159 10.62 3.72 -13.64
C THR A 159 10.77 3.53 -15.14
N THR A 160 10.26 4.47 -15.91
CA THR A 160 10.44 4.51 -17.37
C THR A 160 11.29 5.69 -17.82
N ASN A 161 11.28 6.76 -17.04
CA ASN A 161 12.01 7.97 -17.32
C ASN A 161 12.79 8.44 -16.08
N PHE A 162 14.01 8.88 -16.28
CA PHE A 162 14.76 9.59 -15.25
C PHE A 162 15.54 10.76 -15.85
N SER A 163 15.78 11.77 -15.04
CA SER A 163 16.64 12.91 -15.35
C SER A 163 17.61 13.17 -14.21
N MET A 164 18.76 13.72 -14.56
CA MET A 164 19.83 14.06 -13.62
C MET A 164 20.46 15.37 -14.03
N THR A 165 20.42 16.37 -13.15
CA THR A 165 21.13 17.63 -13.37
C THR A 165 22.54 17.49 -12.82
N GLN A 166 23.52 17.43 -13.72
CA GLN A 166 24.92 17.12 -13.43
C GLN A 166 25.85 18.21 -13.96
N ASN A 167 26.77 18.67 -13.13
CA ASN A 167 27.94 19.40 -13.60
C ASN A 167 29.14 18.46 -13.67
N LEU A 168 29.93 18.56 -14.75
CA LEU A 168 31.22 17.88 -14.94
C LEU A 168 32.34 18.92 -14.91
N ASP A 169 33.41 18.64 -14.18
CA ASP A 169 34.55 19.60 -14.05
C ASP A 169 35.37 19.63 -15.34
N SER A 170 35.35 20.75 -16.03
CA SER A 170 36.13 20.98 -17.26
C SER A 170 37.65 20.92 -17.06
N GLN A 171 38.12 21.06 -15.81
CA GLN A 171 39.54 21.04 -15.45
C GLN A 171 39.99 19.65 -14.95
N ALA A 172 39.09 18.68 -14.87
CA ALA A 172 39.44 17.32 -14.46
C ALA A 172 40.47 16.71 -15.40
N ALA A 173 41.41 15.95 -14.85
CA ALA A 173 42.40 15.23 -15.66
C ALA A 173 41.73 14.18 -16.56
N VAL A 174 42.36 13.88 -17.72
CA VAL A 174 41.89 12.77 -18.56
C VAL A 174 41.94 11.46 -17.79
N GLY A 175 40.86 10.69 -17.83
CA GLY A 175 40.67 9.49 -17.04
C GLY A 175 40.02 9.72 -15.66
N ALA A 176 39.84 10.99 -15.23
CA ALA A 176 39.11 11.28 -13.99
C ALA A 176 37.65 10.88 -14.12
N GLN A 177 37.11 10.37 -13.04
CA GLN A 177 35.72 9.91 -12.98
C GLN A 177 34.85 10.82 -12.09
N ALA A 178 33.61 10.97 -12.49
CA ALA A 178 32.54 11.56 -11.69
C ALA A 178 31.35 10.61 -11.70
N THR A 179 30.64 10.52 -10.59
CA THR A 179 29.45 9.65 -10.47
C THR A 179 28.24 10.47 -10.10
N GLY A 180 27.08 10.09 -10.63
CA GLY A 180 25.77 10.56 -10.22
C GLY A 180 24.88 9.35 -9.95
N GLN A 181 24.00 9.45 -8.97
CA GLN A 181 23.08 8.37 -8.61
C GLN A 181 21.65 8.85 -8.73
N VAL A 182 20.78 7.97 -9.21
CA VAL A 182 19.33 8.19 -9.26
C VAL A 182 18.62 6.92 -8.79
N GLN A 183 17.62 7.11 -7.93
CA GLN A 183 16.77 6.00 -7.50
C GLN A 183 15.82 5.60 -8.62
N VAL A 184 15.70 4.31 -8.91
CA VAL A 184 14.75 3.75 -9.86
C VAL A 184 13.99 2.58 -9.23
N PHE A 185 12.79 2.31 -9.73
CA PHE A 185 11.94 1.22 -9.24
C PHE A 185 11.70 0.21 -10.36
N ASP A 186 11.69 -1.07 -10.01
CA ASP A 186 11.32 -2.15 -10.92
C ASP A 186 9.80 -2.36 -11.02
N SER A 187 9.37 -3.38 -11.76
CA SER A 187 7.95 -3.71 -11.94
C SER A 187 7.26 -4.25 -10.68
N LEU A 188 8.03 -4.68 -9.69
CA LEU A 188 7.55 -5.16 -8.40
C LEU A 188 7.58 -4.07 -7.32
N GLY A 189 8.15 -2.90 -7.64
CA GLY A 189 8.28 -1.75 -6.74
C GLY A 189 9.53 -1.79 -5.87
N ASN A 190 10.48 -2.69 -6.14
CA ASN A 190 11.76 -2.67 -5.46
C ASN A 190 12.61 -1.51 -5.96
N LYS A 191 13.37 -0.97 -5.03
CA LYS A 191 14.16 0.24 -5.21
C LYS A 191 15.61 -0.12 -5.52
N TYR A 192 16.15 0.46 -6.57
CA TYR A 192 17.53 0.35 -6.99
C TYR A 192 18.18 1.71 -7.15
N GLU A 193 19.50 1.76 -6.99
CA GLU A 193 20.32 2.96 -7.20
C GLU A 193 21.03 2.85 -8.56
N ALA A 194 20.45 3.44 -9.60
CA ALA A 194 21.13 3.54 -10.89
C ALA A 194 22.30 4.53 -10.78
N THR A 195 23.51 4.07 -11.05
CA THR A 195 24.72 4.88 -11.01
C THR A 195 25.18 5.20 -12.42
N VAL A 196 25.32 6.49 -12.70
CA VAL A 196 25.92 6.97 -13.93
C VAL A 196 27.36 7.37 -13.63
N THR A 197 28.31 6.69 -14.24
CA THR A 197 29.75 7.00 -14.13
C THR A 197 30.18 7.75 -15.38
N TYR A 198 30.75 8.93 -15.19
CA TYR A 198 31.33 9.76 -16.23
C TYR A 198 32.85 9.66 -16.17
N THR A 199 33.52 9.45 -17.31
CA THR A 199 34.99 9.41 -17.42
C THR A 199 35.46 10.45 -18.40
N ASN A 200 36.31 11.38 -17.96
CA ASN A 200 36.87 12.39 -18.83
C ASN A 200 37.80 11.78 -19.91
N GLN A 201 37.46 12.01 -21.17
CA GLN A 201 38.25 11.54 -22.32
C GLN A 201 39.10 12.65 -22.96
N GLY A 202 39.04 13.85 -22.41
CA GLY A 202 39.69 15.05 -22.99
C GLY A 202 38.87 15.70 -24.08
N SER A 203 39.33 16.85 -24.55
CA SER A 203 38.71 17.62 -25.65
C SER A 203 37.22 17.89 -25.47
N ASN A 204 36.80 18.25 -24.25
CA ASN A 204 35.39 18.46 -23.87
C ASN A 204 34.50 17.23 -24.12
N THR A 205 35.05 16.03 -24.04
CA THR A 205 34.35 14.77 -24.23
C THR A 205 34.42 13.91 -22.96
N TRP A 206 33.29 13.34 -22.57
CA TRP A 206 33.16 12.41 -21.45
C TRP A 206 32.54 11.13 -21.92
N GLY A 207 33.13 10.01 -21.52
CA GLY A 207 32.45 8.70 -21.60
C GLY A 207 31.43 8.59 -20.47
N TYR A 208 30.30 7.98 -20.71
CA TYR A 208 29.37 7.60 -19.65
C TYR A 208 29.11 6.09 -19.64
N SER A 209 28.85 5.56 -18.46
CA SER A 209 28.32 4.20 -18.27
C SER A 209 27.24 4.23 -17.20
N ILE A 210 26.16 3.48 -17.40
CA ILE A 210 25.06 3.37 -16.46
C ILE A 210 25.04 1.92 -15.95
N SER A 211 25.04 1.75 -14.64
CA SER A 211 24.89 0.46 -13.96
C SER A 211 23.78 0.51 -12.92
N ILE A 212 23.07 -0.60 -12.76
CA ILE A 212 22.08 -0.80 -11.72
C ILE A 212 22.50 -2.05 -10.95
N PRO A 213 23.21 -1.89 -9.81
CA PRO A 213 23.60 -3.02 -8.98
C PRO A 213 22.38 -3.67 -8.36
N ASP A 214 22.32 -4.99 -8.40
CA ASP A 214 21.31 -5.80 -7.76
C ASP A 214 21.96 -6.60 -6.62
N THR A 215 21.39 -6.54 -5.44
CA THR A 215 21.88 -7.26 -4.27
C THR A 215 21.06 -8.53 -4.08
N LEU A 216 21.70 -9.69 -4.28
CA LEU A 216 21.08 -10.98 -4.02
C LEU A 216 20.81 -11.12 -2.52
N THR A 217 19.53 -11.08 -2.11
CA THR A 217 19.12 -11.41 -0.75
C THR A 217 18.92 -12.92 -0.64
N PRO A 218 19.44 -13.56 0.40
CA PRO A 218 19.19 -14.97 0.61
C PRO A 218 17.71 -15.21 0.93
N THR A 219 17.19 -16.34 0.47
CA THR A 219 15.92 -16.86 0.96
C THR A 219 16.03 -17.09 2.48
N ALA A 220 14.91 -16.96 3.21
CA ALA A 220 14.91 -17.21 4.65
C ALA A 220 15.58 -18.57 4.94
N PRO A 221 16.57 -18.61 5.87
CA PRO A 221 17.32 -19.84 6.13
C PRO A 221 16.39 -20.93 6.67
N ALA A 222 16.44 -22.11 6.05
CA ALA A 222 15.77 -23.30 6.55
C ALA A 222 16.72 -24.14 7.41
N ALA A 223 16.17 -24.94 8.34
CA ALA A 223 16.99 -25.87 9.11
C ALA A 223 17.64 -26.91 8.20
N ALA A 224 18.93 -27.14 8.38
CA ALA A 224 19.68 -28.17 7.65
C ALA A 224 20.54 -28.99 8.62
N THR A 225 20.93 -30.19 8.22
CA THR A 225 21.87 -31.03 8.95
C THR A 225 23.21 -31.00 8.24
N ILE A 226 24.24 -30.58 8.95
CA ILE A 226 25.62 -30.54 8.45
C ILE A 226 26.35 -31.80 8.93
N THR A 227 26.81 -32.61 8.01
CA THR A 227 27.57 -33.83 8.31
C THR A 227 29.06 -33.56 8.19
N ASN A 228 29.79 -33.73 9.28
CA ASN A 228 31.23 -33.53 9.33
C ASN A 228 31.96 -34.85 9.72
N ALA A 229 32.89 -35.28 8.90
CA ALA A 229 33.78 -36.40 9.24
C ALA A 229 34.95 -35.84 10.05
N LEU A 230 35.07 -36.28 11.31
CA LEU A 230 36.15 -35.91 12.17
C LEU A 230 37.42 -36.70 11.84
N THR A 231 38.53 -36.01 11.68
CA THR A 231 39.86 -36.63 11.55
C THR A 231 40.52 -36.68 12.91
N GLU A 232 41.32 -37.71 13.13
CA GLU A 232 42.10 -37.85 14.36
C GLU A 232 43.33 -36.95 14.38
N GLY A 233 43.57 -36.32 15.50
CA GLY A 233 44.88 -35.77 15.81
C GLY A 233 45.70 -36.85 16.52
N THR A 234 46.89 -37.18 16.01
CA THR A 234 47.74 -38.22 16.59
C THR A 234 49.00 -37.62 17.22
N SER A 235 49.24 -37.97 18.46
CA SER A 235 50.50 -37.62 19.17
C SER A 235 51.10 -38.87 19.81
N THR A 236 52.39 -39.12 19.60
CA THR A 236 53.09 -40.26 20.19
C THR A 236 54.23 -39.72 21.08
N THR A 237 54.22 -40.08 22.37
CA THR A 237 55.24 -39.71 23.33
C THR A 237 55.63 -40.95 24.14
N ASN A 238 56.95 -41.28 24.18
CA ASN A 238 57.51 -42.43 24.91
C ASN A 238 56.80 -43.78 24.57
N GLY A 239 56.45 -44.03 23.31
CA GLY A 239 55.79 -45.26 22.88
C GLY A 239 54.30 -45.34 23.22
N THR A 240 53.71 -44.33 23.79
CA THR A 240 52.27 -44.19 24.04
C THR A 240 51.66 -43.28 22.98
N THR A 241 50.69 -43.78 22.24
CA THR A 241 49.97 -43.02 21.23
C THR A 241 48.69 -42.44 21.85
N THR A 242 48.44 -41.16 21.63
CA THR A 242 47.19 -40.47 22.01
C THR A 242 46.51 -40.04 20.71
N LEU A 243 45.30 -40.49 20.53
CA LEU A 243 44.40 -40.10 19.44
C LEU A 243 43.37 -39.12 20.01
N THR A 244 43.18 -38.00 19.33
CA THR A 244 42.27 -36.96 19.79
C THR A 244 41.26 -36.64 18.72
N TYR A 245 39.97 -36.66 19.08
CA TYR A 245 38.86 -36.20 18.24
C TYR A 245 38.24 -34.99 18.93
N ASP A 246 38.11 -33.88 18.23
CA ASP A 246 37.53 -32.65 18.78
C ASP A 246 36.11 -32.48 18.27
N PHE A 247 35.13 -32.50 19.18
CA PHE A 247 33.72 -32.29 18.88
C PHE A 247 33.29 -30.80 18.96
N GLY A 248 34.25 -29.91 19.22
CA GLY A 248 34.00 -28.48 19.32
C GLY A 248 33.33 -28.03 20.60
N SER A 249 33.41 -26.74 20.88
CA SER A 249 33.02 -26.12 22.18
C SER A 249 31.52 -25.86 22.36
N SER A 250 30.62 -26.70 21.90
CA SER A 250 29.19 -26.59 22.22
C SER A 250 28.79 -27.25 23.53
N GLY A 251 29.48 -26.87 24.62
CA GLY A 251 29.14 -27.30 25.97
C GLY A 251 29.29 -28.78 26.25
N GLY A 252 30.18 -29.49 25.55
CA GLY A 252 30.49 -30.90 25.78
C GLY A 252 29.36 -31.88 25.39
N LYS A 253 28.44 -31.45 24.58
CA LYS A 253 27.38 -32.30 24.02
C LYS A 253 27.71 -32.68 22.59
N LEU A 254 27.62 -33.95 22.30
CA LEU A 254 27.64 -34.44 20.92
C LEU A 254 26.41 -33.89 20.17
N GLY A 255 26.62 -33.25 19.06
CA GLY A 255 25.60 -33.15 18.05
C GLY A 255 25.14 -34.56 17.64
N THR A 256 23.99 -34.67 16.96
CA THR A 256 23.53 -35.97 16.44
C THR A 256 24.69 -36.67 15.70
N VAL A 257 25.12 -37.81 16.20
CA VAL A 257 26.10 -38.63 15.48
C VAL A 257 25.34 -39.56 14.53
N ASP A 258 25.81 -39.59 13.28
CA ASP A 258 25.22 -40.46 12.24
C ASP A 258 25.47 -41.95 12.65
N PRO A 259 24.44 -42.80 12.56
CA PRO A 259 24.61 -44.25 12.78
C PRO A 259 25.60 -44.93 11.80
N SER A 260 26.11 -44.24 10.79
CA SER A 260 27.14 -44.71 9.86
C SER A 260 28.57 -44.59 10.42
N THR A 261 28.76 -44.11 11.67
CA THR A 261 30.08 -44.09 12.34
C THR A 261 30.68 -45.49 12.37
N SER A 262 31.86 -45.62 11.73
CA SER A 262 32.56 -46.89 11.58
C SER A 262 33.94 -46.91 12.27
N LEU A 263 34.08 -46.12 13.35
CA LEU A 263 35.34 -46.08 14.10
C LEU A 263 35.66 -47.44 14.67
N ALA A 264 36.80 -48.00 14.27
CA ALA A 264 37.31 -49.25 14.80
C ALA A 264 38.63 -48.96 15.53
N LEU A 265 38.78 -49.51 16.73
CA LEU A 265 39.97 -49.44 17.54
C LEU A 265 40.80 -50.73 17.41
N THR A 266 42.10 -50.58 17.15
CA THR A 266 43.06 -51.68 17.05
C THR A 266 44.08 -51.51 18.16
N ALA A 267 44.30 -52.55 18.96
CA ALA A 267 45.38 -52.58 19.97
C ALA A 267 46.66 -53.16 19.41
N PRO A 268 47.84 -52.87 20.01
CA PRO A 268 49.12 -53.40 19.58
C PRO A 268 49.16 -54.91 19.82
N THR A 269 49.58 -55.68 18.79
CA THR A 269 49.83 -57.12 18.83
C THR A 269 48.58 -58.02 18.92
N GLY A 270 47.87 -58.17 17.81
CA GLY A 270 47.12 -59.39 17.53
C GLY A 270 45.72 -59.54 18.16
N THR A 271 45.21 -58.57 18.83
CA THR A 271 43.83 -58.55 19.35
C THR A 271 42.86 -58.08 18.28
N PRO A 272 41.62 -58.63 18.18
CA PRO A 272 40.65 -58.21 17.18
C PRO A 272 40.27 -56.75 17.34
N ALA A 273 40.18 -56.03 16.24
CA ALA A 273 39.58 -54.68 16.18
C ALA A 273 38.13 -54.79 16.62
N PHE A 274 37.65 -53.83 17.43
CA PHE A 274 36.22 -53.70 17.74
C PHE A 274 35.67 -52.43 17.11
N VAL A 275 34.42 -52.50 16.78
CA VAL A 275 33.69 -51.34 16.24
C VAL A 275 33.16 -50.52 17.39
N ALA A 276 33.39 -49.21 17.37
CA ALA A 276 32.89 -48.29 18.37
C ALA A 276 31.35 -48.34 18.49
N PRO A 277 30.79 -48.18 19.69
CA PRO A 277 29.35 -48.12 19.86
C PRO A 277 28.77 -46.92 19.12
N THR A 278 27.54 -47.08 18.64
CA THR A 278 26.75 -45.98 18.04
C THR A 278 26.40 -44.93 19.11
N VAL A 279 26.43 -43.69 18.73
CA VAL A 279 26.14 -42.58 19.64
C VAL A 279 24.70 -42.11 19.48
N THR A 280 24.07 -41.74 20.57
CA THR A 280 22.69 -41.23 20.58
C THR A 280 22.69 -39.70 20.53
N SER A 281 21.75 -39.14 19.80
CA SER A 281 21.57 -37.68 19.69
C SER A 281 21.46 -37.01 21.06
N GLY A 282 22.30 -35.98 21.31
CA GLY A 282 22.31 -35.20 22.56
C GLY A 282 23.11 -35.84 23.70
N GLU A 283 23.77 -36.96 23.45
CA GLU A 283 24.67 -37.59 24.40
C GLU A 283 25.91 -36.72 24.64
N SER A 284 26.42 -36.70 25.84
CA SER A 284 27.65 -35.97 26.15
C SER A 284 28.88 -36.74 25.65
N VAL A 285 29.96 -36.02 25.28
CA VAL A 285 31.27 -36.64 24.95
C VAL A 285 31.76 -37.54 26.09
N ALA A 286 31.48 -37.15 27.35
CA ALA A 286 31.83 -37.94 28.53
C ALA A 286 31.06 -39.27 28.56
N THR A 287 29.78 -39.29 28.28
CA THR A 287 28.96 -40.51 28.21
C THR A 287 29.46 -41.44 27.12
N TYR A 288 29.75 -40.88 25.93
CA TYR A 288 30.31 -41.64 24.82
C TYR A 288 31.70 -42.21 25.14
N ALA A 289 32.55 -41.43 25.77
CA ALA A 289 33.88 -41.91 26.24
C ALA A 289 33.74 -43.11 27.17
N GLN A 290 32.79 -43.06 28.10
CA GLN A 290 32.48 -44.19 28.99
C GLN A 290 31.99 -45.44 28.25
N ALA A 291 31.07 -45.23 27.27
CA ALA A 291 30.57 -46.32 26.43
C ALA A 291 31.70 -46.96 25.60
N LEU A 292 32.56 -46.13 25.02
CA LEU A 292 33.72 -46.59 24.24
C LEU A 292 34.75 -47.31 25.11
N GLN A 293 35.02 -46.82 26.31
CA GLN A 293 35.89 -47.50 27.28
C GLN A 293 35.28 -48.84 27.70
N SER A 294 33.99 -48.89 27.93
CA SER A 294 33.30 -50.15 28.31
C SER A 294 33.35 -51.18 27.17
N ALA A 295 33.20 -50.74 25.93
CA ALA A 295 33.31 -51.57 24.77
C ALA A 295 34.75 -52.09 24.54
N ALA A 296 35.78 -51.25 24.77
CA ALA A 296 37.16 -51.63 24.73
C ALA A 296 37.50 -52.69 25.81
N ASN A 297 36.97 -52.52 27.02
CA ASN A 297 37.12 -53.50 28.10
C ASN A 297 36.43 -54.82 27.79
N ALA A 298 35.22 -54.78 27.20
CA ALA A 298 34.46 -55.99 26.78
C ALA A 298 35.19 -56.74 25.65
N ALA A 299 35.90 -56.05 24.80
CA ALA A 299 36.73 -56.62 23.74
C ALA A 299 38.11 -57.12 24.23
N ASN A 300 38.38 -57.08 25.54
CA ASN A 300 39.66 -57.44 26.16
C ASN A 300 40.87 -56.67 25.62
N ILE A 301 40.68 -55.40 25.25
CA ILE A 301 41.78 -54.56 24.80
C ILE A 301 42.43 -53.91 26.05
N ALA A 302 43.52 -54.52 26.51
CA ALA A 302 44.25 -54.03 27.68
C ALA A 302 45.12 -52.82 27.32
N GLY A 303 45.22 -51.88 28.28
CA GLY A 303 46.14 -50.74 28.18
C GLY A 303 45.63 -49.57 27.33
N VAL A 304 44.33 -49.55 26.98
CA VAL A 304 43.66 -48.42 26.31
C VAL A 304 42.84 -47.66 27.36
N THR A 305 43.05 -46.35 27.40
CA THR A 305 42.26 -45.43 28.22
C THR A 305 41.51 -44.45 27.31
N VAL A 306 40.20 -44.36 27.50
CA VAL A 306 39.35 -43.41 26.80
C VAL A 306 38.89 -42.35 27.80
N ALA A 307 39.12 -41.10 27.48
CA ALA A 307 38.73 -39.96 28.31
C ALA A 307 38.12 -38.85 27.50
N SER A 308 37.35 -37.98 28.14
CA SER A 308 36.83 -36.76 27.56
C SER A 308 37.37 -35.53 28.30
N THR A 309 37.62 -34.44 27.60
CA THR A 309 37.96 -33.15 28.20
C THR A 309 36.72 -32.27 28.36
N ALA A 310 36.81 -31.30 29.28
CA ALA A 310 35.73 -30.29 29.42
C ALA A 310 35.55 -29.41 28.19
N ALA A 311 36.49 -29.40 27.26
CA ALA A 311 36.43 -28.69 25.99
C ALA A 311 35.73 -29.48 24.87
N GLY A 312 35.19 -30.66 25.15
CA GLY A 312 34.49 -31.48 24.16
C GLY A 312 35.41 -32.37 23.31
N GLN A 313 36.62 -32.63 23.77
CA GLN A 313 37.55 -33.55 23.08
C GLN A 313 37.42 -34.98 23.66
N LEU A 314 37.47 -35.96 22.77
CA LEU A 314 37.60 -37.37 23.08
C LEU A 314 39.06 -37.77 22.86
N THR A 315 39.71 -38.31 23.89
CA THR A 315 41.08 -38.81 23.80
C THR A 315 41.11 -40.33 24.01
N ILE A 316 41.86 -41.02 23.20
CA ILE A 316 42.10 -42.47 23.29
C ILE A 316 43.60 -42.65 23.40
N THR A 317 44.08 -43.16 24.54
CA THR A 317 45.50 -43.28 24.85
C THR A 317 45.85 -44.74 25.08
N GLY A 318 46.94 -45.21 24.46
CA GLY A 318 47.46 -46.57 24.64
C GLY A 318 48.76 -46.80 23.89
N ALA A 319 49.53 -47.81 24.28
CA ALA A 319 50.74 -48.17 23.55
C ALA A 319 50.40 -48.81 22.22
N GLY A 320 50.74 -48.11 21.10
CA GLY A 320 50.48 -48.61 19.74
C GLY A 320 49.02 -48.71 19.36
N VAL A 321 48.12 -47.94 20.03
CA VAL A 321 46.72 -47.87 19.65
C VAL A 321 46.57 -47.17 18.28
N ALA A 322 45.76 -47.72 17.42
CA ALA A 322 45.43 -47.15 16.12
C ALA A 322 43.93 -47.21 15.87
N THR A 323 43.42 -46.28 15.08
CA THR A 323 42.03 -46.26 14.64
C THR A 323 41.92 -46.47 13.13
N SER A 324 40.83 -47.04 12.70
CA SER A 324 40.44 -47.12 11.30
C SER A 324 38.95 -46.74 11.18
N GLY A 325 38.56 -46.25 10.03
CA GLY A 325 37.23 -45.73 9.81
C GLY A 325 37.09 -44.25 10.17
N SER A 326 35.90 -43.75 10.22
CA SER A 326 35.59 -42.33 10.47
C SER A 326 34.54 -42.16 11.58
N LEU A 327 34.71 -41.14 12.36
CA LEU A 327 33.69 -40.63 13.30
C LEU A 327 32.97 -39.47 12.63
N ILE A 328 31.67 -39.61 12.38
CA ILE A 328 30.86 -38.63 11.69
C ILE A 328 30.03 -37.84 12.71
N GLN A 329 30.12 -36.53 12.65
CA GLN A 329 29.36 -35.62 13.48
C GLN A 329 28.28 -34.97 12.64
N SER A 330 27.01 -35.01 13.13
CA SER A 330 25.91 -34.26 12.56
C SER A 330 25.60 -33.01 13.38
N LEU A 331 25.66 -31.86 12.76
CA LEU A 331 25.49 -30.57 13.41
C LEU A 331 24.21 -29.90 12.88
N ALA A 332 23.50 -29.17 13.75
CA ALA A 332 22.41 -28.32 13.32
C ALA A 332 22.99 -27.12 12.55
N GLY A 333 22.54 -26.92 11.34
CA GLY A 333 22.97 -25.85 10.47
C GLY A 333 21.77 -25.18 9.79
N THR A 334 22.08 -24.35 8.81
CA THR A 334 21.10 -23.64 7.99
C THR A 334 21.33 -23.91 6.50
N SER A 335 20.24 -23.97 5.76
CA SER A 335 20.21 -24.01 4.30
C SER A 335 19.81 -22.61 3.81
N THR A 336 20.70 -21.95 3.09
CA THR A 336 20.48 -20.61 2.56
C THR A 336 20.62 -20.65 1.05
N SER A 337 19.65 -20.11 0.34
CA SER A 337 19.65 -20.09 -1.13
C SER A 337 19.77 -18.68 -1.68
N TYR A 338 20.59 -18.53 -2.70
CA TYR A 338 20.73 -17.32 -3.51
C TYR A 338 20.29 -17.64 -4.94
N THR A 339 19.46 -16.77 -5.51
CA THR A 339 19.01 -16.93 -6.90
C THR A 339 19.68 -15.88 -7.76
N PHE A 340 20.53 -16.30 -8.67
CA PHE A 340 21.15 -15.42 -9.66
C PHE A 340 20.20 -15.28 -10.85
N GLY A 341 19.98 -14.06 -11.32
CA GLY A 341 19.07 -13.80 -12.43
C GLY A 341 19.45 -14.62 -13.69
N SER A 342 18.44 -15.09 -14.41
CA SER A 342 18.60 -16.03 -15.51
C SER A 342 19.01 -15.35 -16.83
N SER A 343 20.28 -15.11 -17.04
CA SER A 343 20.83 -14.96 -18.39
C SER A 343 21.75 -16.12 -18.71
N ASN A 344 21.16 -17.27 -19.08
CA ASN A 344 21.89 -18.48 -19.49
C ASN A 344 23.00 -18.96 -18.52
N GLY A 345 22.82 -18.72 -17.21
CA GLY A 345 23.79 -19.14 -16.19
C GLY A 345 25.11 -18.37 -16.18
N ALA A 346 25.22 -17.29 -16.92
CA ALA A 346 26.39 -16.41 -16.89
C ALA A 346 26.14 -15.26 -15.87
N LEU A 347 27.07 -15.08 -14.94
CA LEU A 347 27.14 -13.91 -14.10
C LEU A 347 27.64 -12.74 -14.94
N THR A 348 26.90 -11.67 -14.94
CA THR A 348 27.37 -10.39 -15.45
C THR A 348 28.18 -9.73 -14.36
N THR A 349 28.93 -8.72 -14.64
CA THR A 349 29.87 -8.07 -13.70
C THR A 349 29.43 -8.16 -12.24
N VAL A 350 30.21 -8.78 -11.39
CA VAL A 350 29.98 -8.78 -9.94
C VAL A 350 31.02 -7.90 -9.28
N ASP A 351 30.56 -7.01 -8.43
CA ASP A 351 31.40 -6.12 -7.64
C ASP A 351 32.37 -6.92 -6.77
N PRO A 352 33.68 -6.59 -6.75
CA PRO A 352 34.65 -7.19 -5.83
C PRO A 352 34.34 -6.99 -4.33
N GLY A 353 33.25 -6.26 -4.00
CA GLY A 353 32.78 -5.98 -2.64
C GLY A 353 31.85 -7.02 -2.02
N THR A 354 31.70 -8.22 -2.58
CA THR A 354 30.87 -9.29 -2.00
C THR A 354 31.30 -9.58 -0.56
N ASN A 355 30.35 -9.45 0.37
CA ASN A 355 30.56 -9.71 1.80
C ASN A 355 29.97 -11.06 2.25
N LEU A 356 29.76 -11.99 1.32
CA LEU A 356 29.22 -13.30 1.65
C LEU A 356 30.21 -14.06 2.54
N THR A 357 29.76 -14.43 3.74
CA THR A 357 30.53 -15.26 4.66
C THR A 357 29.84 -16.59 4.89
N ILE A 358 30.63 -17.66 4.86
CA ILE A 358 30.17 -19.04 5.07
C ILE A 358 30.92 -19.62 6.26
N THR A 359 30.19 -20.03 7.28
CA THR A 359 30.75 -20.68 8.47
C THR A 359 30.46 -22.17 8.43
N GLY A 360 31.48 -22.96 8.61
CA GLY A 360 31.35 -24.40 8.63
C GLY A 360 32.32 -25.07 9.62
N PRO A 361 32.12 -26.36 9.91
CA PRO A 361 33.03 -27.13 10.77
C PRO A 361 34.36 -27.38 10.07
N THR A 362 35.42 -27.53 10.84
CA THR A 362 36.73 -27.96 10.36
C THR A 362 36.92 -29.47 10.59
N ALA A 363 37.89 -30.05 9.88
CA ALA A 363 38.20 -31.48 10.00
C ALA A 363 38.57 -31.89 11.46
N LEU A 364 39.09 -30.96 12.24
CA LEU A 364 39.46 -31.19 13.65
C LEU A 364 38.34 -30.90 14.66
N GLY A 365 37.10 -30.56 14.15
CA GLY A 365 35.93 -30.33 15.00
C GLY A 365 35.69 -28.89 15.47
N GLY A 366 36.55 -27.95 15.11
CA GLY A 366 36.30 -26.50 15.31
C GLY A 366 35.38 -25.92 14.24
N THR A 367 35.22 -24.61 14.26
CA THR A 367 34.52 -23.86 13.22
C THR A 367 35.46 -22.85 12.56
N ALA A 368 35.32 -22.69 11.25
CA ALA A 368 35.98 -21.64 10.48
C ALA A 368 35.00 -20.88 9.62
N THR A 369 35.33 -19.63 9.32
CA THR A 369 34.53 -18.77 8.46
C THR A 369 35.35 -18.39 7.23
N LEU A 370 34.77 -18.59 6.06
CA LEU A 370 35.30 -18.15 4.78
C LEU A 370 34.54 -16.87 4.35
N THR A 371 35.29 -15.86 3.91
CA THR A 371 34.71 -14.79 3.08
C THR A 371 34.77 -15.22 1.62
N ALA A 372 33.63 -15.25 0.96
CA ALA A 372 33.54 -15.72 -0.44
C ALA A 372 34.40 -14.84 -1.36
N PRO A 373 34.96 -15.42 -2.45
CA PRO A 373 35.70 -14.65 -3.43
C PRO A 373 34.78 -13.68 -4.17
N GLY A 374 35.35 -12.58 -4.65
CA GLY A 374 34.71 -11.73 -5.64
C GLY A 374 34.47 -12.50 -6.94
N ILE A 375 33.42 -12.16 -7.64
CA ILE A 375 33.08 -12.79 -8.93
C ILE A 375 33.59 -11.92 -10.08
N THR A 376 34.08 -12.55 -11.15
CA THR A 376 34.58 -11.86 -12.34
C THR A 376 33.49 -11.75 -13.40
N ALA A 377 33.45 -10.63 -14.11
CA ALA A 377 32.51 -10.41 -15.21
C ALA A 377 32.56 -11.56 -16.24
N GLY A 378 31.40 -12.07 -16.60
CA GLY A 378 31.27 -13.19 -17.57
C GLY A 378 31.53 -14.57 -17.01
N GLU A 379 31.83 -14.69 -15.71
CA GLU A 379 31.95 -15.98 -15.04
C GLU A 379 30.59 -16.67 -14.97
N SER A 380 30.55 -17.99 -15.17
CA SER A 380 29.30 -18.72 -14.95
C SER A 380 29.04 -18.99 -13.48
N VAL A 381 27.78 -19.10 -13.09
CA VAL A 381 27.40 -19.48 -11.72
C VAL A 381 28.05 -20.82 -11.31
N ALA A 382 28.19 -21.74 -12.26
CA ALA A 382 28.85 -23.02 -12.04
C ALA A 382 30.35 -22.86 -11.69
N ASN A 383 31.06 -21.95 -12.39
CA ASN A 383 32.47 -21.66 -12.09
C ASN A 383 32.62 -20.99 -10.71
N TYR A 384 31.71 -20.07 -10.35
CA TYR A 384 31.69 -19.46 -9.02
C TYR A 384 31.48 -20.51 -7.93
N VAL A 385 30.53 -21.42 -8.08
CA VAL A 385 30.32 -22.53 -7.13
C VAL A 385 31.57 -23.41 -7.02
N ALA A 386 32.25 -23.67 -8.12
CA ALA A 386 33.52 -24.42 -8.10
C ALA A 386 34.63 -23.66 -7.35
N ALA A 387 34.73 -22.35 -7.56
CA ALA A 387 35.67 -21.49 -6.82
C ALA A 387 35.37 -21.45 -5.31
N LEU A 388 34.11 -21.32 -4.92
CA LEU A 388 33.69 -21.41 -3.52
C LEU A 388 34.07 -22.73 -2.87
N ASN A 389 33.78 -23.86 -3.54
CA ASN A 389 34.14 -25.18 -3.01
C ASN A 389 35.67 -25.35 -2.89
N THR A 390 36.43 -24.79 -3.83
CA THR A 390 37.90 -24.82 -3.76
C THR A 390 38.41 -24.04 -2.56
N GLN A 391 37.87 -22.85 -2.31
CA GLN A 391 38.28 -22.02 -1.17
C GLN A 391 37.81 -22.59 0.18
N LEU A 392 36.64 -23.21 0.26
CA LEU A 392 36.21 -23.96 1.44
C LEU A 392 37.20 -25.05 1.81
N SER A 393 37.65 -25.80 0.79
CA SER A 393 38.66 -26.85 0.98
C SER A 393 40.02 -26.28 1.44
N GLN A 394 40.46 -25.14 0.88
CA GLN A 394 41.70 -24.47 1.26
C GLN A 394 41.62 -23.89 2.68
N ALA A 395 40.45 -23.43 3.10
CA ALA A 395 40.19 -22.94 4.46
C ALA A 395 40.04 -24.09 5.50
N GLY A 396 40.13 -25.34 5.05
CA GLY A 396 39.92 -26.50 5.92
C GLY A 396 38.48 -26.68 6.41
N ILE A 397 37.53 -26.06 5.75
CA ILE A 397 36.09 -26.15 6.08
C ILE A 397 35.55 -27.42 5.43
N THR A 398 35.02 -28.31 6.24
CA THR A 398 34.44 -29.59 5.81
C THR A 398 32.92 -29.58 6.14
N GLY A 399 32.17 -30.50 5.56
CA GLY A 399 30.74 -30.62 5.89
C GLY A 399 29.84 -29.52 5.35
N VAL A 400 30.37 -28.46 4.75
CA VAL A 400 29.59 -27.47 4.01
C VAL A 400 29.29 -28.01 2.62
N ALA A 401 28.03 -27.98 2.22
CA ALA A 401 27.61 -28.41 0.88
C ALA A 401 27.06 -27.22 0.11
N ILE A 402 27.66 -26.92 -1.04
CA ILE A 402 27.16 -25.93 -1.99
C ILE A 402 26.65 -26.68 -3.22
N THR A 403 25.36 -26.52 -3.47
CA THR A 403 24.67 -27.17 -4.60
C THR A 403 24.12 -26.12 -5.55
N GLY A 404 24.15 -26.39 -6.85
CA GLY A 404 23.69 -25.51 -7.90
C GLY A 404 24.75 -25.26 -8.96
N PRO A 405 24.49 -24.42 -9.99
CA PRO A 405 23.20 -23.75 -10.15
C PRO A 405 22.09 -24.71 -10.58
N SER A 406 20.87 -24.45 -10.11
CA SER A 406 19.68 -25.06 -10.69
C SER A 406 19.39 -24.47 -12.08
N ALA A 407 18.40 -25.01 -12.80
CA ALA A 407 17.95 -24.45 -14.08
C ALA A 407 17.48 -22.98 -13.98
N THR A 408 17.12 -22.54 -12.76
CA THR A 408 16.72 -21.15 -12.45
C THR A 408 17.86 -20.31 -11.90
N GLY A 409 19.10 -20.76 -11.96
CA GLY A 409 20.26 -20.04 -11.43
C GLY A 409 20.39 -20.05 -9.90
N GLN A 410 19.63 -20.89 -9.20
CA GLN A 410 19.68 -20.95 -7.74
C GLN A 410 20.90 -21.73 -7.24
N VAL A 411 21.60 -21.17 -6.27
CA VAL A 411 22.69 -21.79 -5.50
C VAL A 411 22.26 -21.94 -4.05
N THR A 412 22.36 -23.14 -3.50
CA THR A 412 22.01 -23.43 -2.11
C THR A 412 23.25 -23.77 -1.32
N ILE A 413 23.42 -23.13 -0.17
CA ILE A 413 24.55 -23.31 0.76
C ILE A 413 24.02 -23.91 2.05
N ASN A 414 24.43 -25.14 2.35
CA ASN A 414 24.16 -25.78 3.63
C ASN A 414 25.41 -25.62 4.51
N SER A 415 25.31 -24.84 5.59
CA SER A 415 26.42 -24.44 6.45
C SER A 415 25.99 -24.28 7.90
N LEU A 416 26.93 -24.11 8.83
CA LEU A 416 26.61 -23.73 10.23
C LEU A 416 26.06 -22.30 10.32
N GLY A 417 26.38 -21.46 9.35
CA GLY A 417 25.83 -20.11 9.21
C GLY A 417 26.29 -19.50 7.89
N THR A 418 25.40 -18.80 7.24
CA THR A 418 25.67 -18.00 6.04
C THR A 418 25.15 -16.60 6.28
N SER A 419 25.97 -15.58 6.06
CA SER A 419 25.58 -14.19 6.20
C SER A 419 26.23 -13.32 5.13
N GLY A 420 25.69 -12.13 4.93
CA GLY A 420 26.15 -11.20 3.91
C GLY A 420 25.32 -11.28 2.62
N SER A 421 25.70 -10.46 1.67
CA SER A 421 25.02 -10.30 0.39
C SER A 421 25.99 -10.49 -0.78
N VAL A 422 25.46 -10.90 -1.91
CA VAL A 422 26.16 -10.94 -3.20
C VAL A 422 25.59 -9.83 -4.06
N ILE A 423 26.44 -8.98 -4.60
CA ILE A 423 26.04 -7.90 -5.52
C ILE A 423 26.13 -8.42 -6.95
N GLN A 424 25.08 -8.29 -7.69
CA GLN A 424 25.00 -8.62 -9.11
C GLN A 424 24.55 -7.38 -9.90
N ASP A 425 25.33 -6.99 -10.91
CA ASP A 425 24.88 -5.96 -11.83
C ASP A 425 24.02 -6.57 -12.93
N PRO A 426 22.80 -6.08 -13.17
CA PRO A 426 21.99 -6.50 -14.32
C PRO A 426 22.70 -6.23 -15.64
N ILE A 427 22.40 -7.04 -16.65
CA ILE A 427 22.94 -6.83 -18.00
C ILE A 427 22.42 -5.50 -18.55
N ALA A 428 23.33 -4.55 -18.76
CA ALA A 428 22.99 -3.28 -19.39
C ALA A 428 22.79 -3.46 -20.90
N SER A 429 21.90 -2.65 -21.48
CA SER A 429 21.76 -2.58 -22.95
C SER A 429 23.01 -1.96 -23.60
N ALA A 430 23.13 -2.14 -24.90
CA ALA A 430 24.21 -1.54 -25.69
C ALA A 430 24.28 0.01 -25.55
N ASN A 431 23.17 0.66 -25.16
CA ASN A 431 23.08 2.11 -24.96
C ASN A 431 23.45 2.57 -23.55
N ALA A 432 23.70 1.65 -22.62
CA ALA A 432 24.09 1.99 -21.25
C ALA A 432 25.50 2.59 -21.16
N THR A 433 26.27 2.58 -22.25
CA THR A 433 27.58 3.23 -22.38
C THR A 433 27.61 4.11 -23.61
N GLY A 434 28.32 5.21 -23.56
CA GLY A 434 28.47 6.10 -24.70
C GLY A 434 29.35 7.30 -24.40
N THR A 435 29.26 8.30 -25.24
CA THR A 435 30.04 9.53 -25.09
C THR A 435 29.16 10.77 -25.08
N MET A 436 29.55 11.77 -24.30
CA MET A 436 28.97 13.11 -24.24
C MET A 436 30.01 14.12 -24.72
N SER A 437 29.61 15.09 -25.53
CA SER A 437 30.47 16.22 -25.92
C SER A 437 29.81 17.56 -25.60
N PHE A 438 30.65 18.53 -25.26
CA PHE A 438 30.23 19.85 -24.81
C PHE A 438 30.83 20.94 -25.71
N ASN A 439 30.08 22.04 -25.91
CA ASN A 439 30.61 23.21 -26.61
C ASN A 439 31.54 24.04 -25.69
N SER A 440 32.14 25.11 -26.25
CA SER A 440 33.00 26.00 -25.49
C SER A 440 32.33 26.77 -24.35
N SER A 441 30.99 26.78 -24.33
CA SER A 441 30.20 27.38 -23.25
C SER A 441 29.77 26.33 -22.21
N GLY A 442 30.20 25.07 -22.34
CA GLY A 442 29.90 23.99 -21.42
C GLY A 442 28.52 23.34 -21.60
N ASN A 443 27.81 23.66 -22.68
CA ASN A 443 26.51 23.04 -22.95
C ASN A 443 26.68 21.72 -23.71
N LEU A 444 25.84 20.73 -23.37
CA LEU A 444 25.79 19.42 -24.02
C LEU A 444 25.42 19.57 -25.51
N ILE A 445 26.20 18.93 -26.40
CA ILE A 445 25.95 18.84 -27.85
C ILE A 445 25.57 17.41 -28.24
N THR A 446 26.30 16.45 -27.71
CA THR A 446 26.10 15.02 -28.02
C THR A 446 25.92 14.26 -26.70
N PRO A 447 24.91 13.40 -26.57
CA PRO A 447 23.80 13.15 -27.52
C PRO A 447 22.93 14.40 -27.75
N ALA A 448 22.37 14.55 -28.98
CA ALA A 448 21.52 15.68 -29.32
C ALA A 448 20.05 15.56 -28.84
N GLY A 449 19.72 14.51 -28.11
CA GLY A 449 18.39 14.23 -27.57
C GLY A 449 18.46 13.26 -26.40
N ASN A 450 17.30 12.94 -25.86
CA ASN A 450 17.17 11.98 -24.77
C ASN A 450 17.62 10.57 -25.20
N LEU A 451 18.19 9.82 -24.27
CA LEU A 451 18.64 8.44 -24.51
C LEU A 451 17.53 7.47 -24.12
N SER A 452 16.92 6.83 -25.11
CA SER A 452 15.90 5.81 -24.91
C SER A 452 16.43 4.40 -25.15
N GLY A 453 15.67 3.38 -24.68
CA GLY A 453 16.01 1.99 -24.89
C GLY A 453 17.17 1.49 -24.01
N LEU A 454 17.37 2.10 -22.86
CA LEU A 454 18.29 1.62 -21.84
C LEU A 454 17.61 0.43 -21.13
N THR A 455 17.95 -0.80 -21.50
CA THR A 455 17.30 -2.00 -20.96
C THR A 455 18.23 -2.69 -19.96
N PHE A 456 17.75 -2.86 -18.74
CA PHE A 456 18.41 -3.62 -17.68
C PHE A 456 17.58 -4.85 -17.36
N SER A 457 18.21 -6.01 -17.32
CA SER A 457 17.52 -7.30 -17.11
C SER A 457 18.35 -8.21 -16.23
N GLY A 458 17.72 -9.28 -15.74
CA GLY A 458 18.40 -10.27 -14.90
C GLY A 458 18.34 -9.91 -13.41
N PHE A 459 17.34 -9.15 -12.97
CA PHE A 459 17.09 -8.87 -11.56
C PHE A 459 16.85 -10.17 -10.78
N SER A 460 17.41 -10.26 -9.58
CA SER A 460 17.35 -11.44 -8.70
C SER A 460 15.94 -11.81 -8.24
N ASP A 461 15.04 -10.84 -8.21
CA ASP A 461 13.64 -10.99 -7.83
C ASP A 461 12.70 -11.41 -8.97
N ASN A 462 13.25 -11.68 -10.17
CA ASN A 462 12.54 -11.96 -11.42
C ASN A 462 11.62 -10.82 -11.88
N ALA A 463 11.89 -9.57 -11.50
CA ALA A 463 11.20 -8.41 -12.05
C ALA A 463 11.35 -8.36 -13.58
N SER A 464 10.35 -7.79 -14.24
CA SER A 464 10.43 -7.55 -15.69
C SER A 464 11.61 -6.63 -16.03
N PRO A 465 12.23 -6.79 -17.22
CA PRO A 465 13.31 -5.91 -17.64
C PRO A 465 12.93 -4.44 -17.52
N LEU A 466 13.80 -3.64 -16.93
CA LEU A 466 13.63 -2.20 -16.74
C LEU A 466 14.07 -1.49 -18.03
N ASN A 467 13.13 -0.81 -18.68
CA ASN A 467 13.37 -0.05 -19.89
C ASN A 467 13.35 1.44 -19.57
N LEU A 468 14.51 2.07 -19.54
CA LEU A 468 14.67 3.47 -19.15
C LEU A 468 14.89 4.39 -20.34
N THR A 469 14.37 5.60 -20.21
CA THR A 469 14.76 6.76 -20.99
C THR A 469 15.46 7.75 -20.08
N TRP A 470 16.67 8.14 -20.43
CA TRP A 470 17.39 9.21 -19.74
C TRP A 470 17.08 10.55 -20.40
N ASP A 471 16.35 11.39 -19.69
CA ASP A 471 15.98 12.72 -20.14
C ASP A 471 17.17 13.68 -19.95
N LEU A 472 18.00 13.76 -20.98
CA LEU A 472 19.17 14.63 -21.02
C LEU A 472 18.83 16.11 -21.23
N TYR A 473 17.63 16.41 -21.70
CA TYR A 473 17.18 17.77 -21.98
C TYR A 473 15.87 18.06 -21.24
N GLY A 474 15.83 19.22 -20.61
CA GLY A 474 14.61 19.72 -19.99
C GLY A 474 13.60 20.25 -21.00
N SER A 475 12.41 20.64 -20.54
CA SER A 475 11.35 21.23 -21.38
C SER A 475 11.79 22.55 -22.08
N SER A 476 12.79 23.22 -21.54
CA SER A 476 13.42 24.42 -22.15
C SER A 476 14.39 24.10 -23.29
N GLY A 477 14.68 22.83 -23.58
CA GLY A 477 15.68 22.41 -24.56
C GLY A 477 17.12 22.55 -24.09
N LEU A 478 17.35 22.96 -22.85
CA LEU A 478 18.70 23.01 -22.25
C LEU A 478 19.10 21.63 -21.73
N GLY A 479 20.39 21.29 -21.90
CA GLY A 479 20.92 20.03 -21.39
C GLY A 479 20.96 20.00 -19.87
N ASN A 480 20.53 18.89 -19.30
CA ASN A 480 20.59 18.63 -17.86
C ASN A 480 22.03 18.30 -17.40
N VAL A 481 22.92 17.95 -18.32
CA VAL A 481 24.36 17.76 -18.07
C VAL A 481 25.13 18.91 -18.65
N SER A 482 25.98 19.54 -17.84
CA SER A 482 26.82 20.67 -18.22
C SER A 482 28.28 20.42 -17.84
N GLN A 483 29.20 21.13 -18.46
CA GLN A 483 30.62 21.10 -18.16
C GLN A 483 31.11 22.52 -17.82
N THR A 484 31.49 22.72 -16.56
CA THR A 484 32.02 24.03 -16.11
C THR A 484 33.31 23.85 -15.31
N ALA A 485 34.00 24.94 -14.95
CA ALA A 485 35.20 24.89 -14.11
C ALA A 485 34.91 24.63 -12.61
N ALA A 486 33.66 24.31 -12.25
CA ALA A 486 33.30 23.91 -10.91
C ALA A 486 33.45 22.38 -10.75
N ALA A 487 33.70 21.93 -9.51
CA ALA A 487 33.78 20.51 -9.21
C ALA A 487 32.56 19.73 -9.70
N SER A 488 32.78 18.50 -10.15
CA SER A 488 31.71 17.64 -10.61
C SER A 488 30.70 17.35 -9.47
N SER A 489 29.43 17.59 -9.74
CA SER A 489 28.37 17.41 -8.74
C SER A 489 27.01 17.15 -9.38
N THR A 490 26.17 16.36 -8.72
CA THR A 490 24.75 16.18 -9.04
C THR A 490 23.92 17.13 -8.19
N SER A 491 23.09 17.96 -8.78
CA SER A 491 22.27 18.95 -8.07
C SER A 491 20.80 18.54 -7.95
N ALA A 492 20.28 17.75 -8.88
CA ALA A 492 18.92 17.24 -8.84
C ALA A 492 18.80 15.92 -9.61
N THR A 493 17.90 15.07 -9.14
CA THR A 493 17.49 13.84 -9.82
C THR A 493 15.98 13.71 -9.77
N ASN A 494 15.35 13.30 -10.88
CA ASN A 494 13.93 13.02 -10.94
C ASN A 494 13.71 11.70 -11.67
N GLN A 495 12.62 11.02 -11.31
CA GLN A 495 12.19 9.80 -11.97
C GLN A 495 10.67 9.61 -11.75
N ASN A 496 10.02 8.75 -12.51
CA ASN A 496 8.56 8.59 -12.54
C ASN A 496 8.03 7.27 -11.97
N GLY A 497 8.89 6.39 -11.47
CA GLY A 497 8.48 5.13 -10.84
C GLY A 497 8.15 5.30 -9.35
N TYR A 498 7.47 4.34 -8.77
CA TYR A 498 7.17 4.30 -7.35
C TYR A 498 6.91 2.88 -6.85
N ALA A 499 7.17 2.67 -5.56
CA ALA A 499 6.82 1.44 -4.86
C ALA A 499 5.30 1.35 -4.64
N ALA A 500 4.82 0.17 -4.28
CA ALA A 500 3.46 -0.01 -3.81
C ALA A 500 3.18 0.89 -2.58
N GLY A 501 1.99 1.48 -2.53
CA GLY A 501 1.58 2.34 -1.43
C GLY A 501 0.30 1.83 -0.77
N GLN A 502 0.20 1.92 0.55
CA GLN A 502 -1.04 1.66 1.27
C GLN A 502 -1.95 2.87 1.18
N TYR A 503 -3.26 2.64 1.09
CA TYR A 503 -4.24 3.71 1.17
C TYR A 503 -4.11 4.47 2.50
N GLU A 504 -4.09 5.81 2.45
CA GLU A 504 -4.04 6.68 3.63
C GLU A 504 -5.31 7.50 3.81
N SER A 505 -5.71 8.22 2.77
CA SER A 505 -6.84 9.15 2.83
C SER A 505 -7.44 9.39 1.45
N PHE A 506 -8.57 10.08 1.39
CA PHE A 506 -9.11 10.63 0.16
C PHE A 506 -9.58 12.07 0.37
N ALA A 507 -9.68 12.80 -0.72
CA ALA A 507 -10.27 14.13 -0.77
C ALA A 507 -11.20 14.22 -2.00
N ILE A 508 -12.19 15.10 -1.90
CA ILE A 508 -13.14 15.37 -2.99
C ILE A 508 -12.94 16.82 -3.43
N ASP A 509 -12.70 17.04 -4.71
CA ASP A 509 -12.50 18.37 -5.28
C ASP A 509 -13.82 19.05 -5.69
N SER A 510 -13.73 20.30 -6.12
CA SER A 510 -14.89 21.10 -6.52
C SER A 510 -15.65 20.57 -7.74
N SER A 511 -15.06 19.70 -8.52
CA SER A 511 -15.71 18.99 -9.61
C SER A 511 -16.35 17.66 -9.19
N GLY A 512 -16.17 17.27 -7.92
CA GLY A 512 -16.66 16.02 -7.35
C GLY A 512 -15.73 14.84 -7.61
N VAL A 513 -14.52 15.05 -8.15
CA VAL A 513 -13.54 13.99 -8.33
C VAL A 513 -12.97 13.57 -6.98
N ILE A 514 -13.00 12.28 -6.73
CA ILE A 514 -12.51 11.66 -5.52
C ILE A 514 -11.10 11.15 -5.78
N ALA A 515 -10.11 11.76 -5.15
CA ALA A 515 -8.70 11.40 -5.26
C ALA A 515 -8.25 10.68 -3.98
N ALA A 516 -7.88 9.41 -4.10
CA ALA A 516 -7.27 8.65 -3.01
C ALA A 516 -5.77 8.93 -2.95
N THR A 517 -5.25 9.14 -1.75
CA THR A 517 -3.83 9.36 -1.47
C THR A 517 -3.25 8.10 -0.82
N TYR A 518 -2.04 7.72 -1.25
CA TYR A 518 -1.34 6.53 -0.81
C TYR A 518 -0.02 6.88 -0.12
N SER A 519 0.48 5.97 0.73
CA SER A 519 1.71 6.15 1.53
C SER A 519 2.99 6.34 0.70
N ASN A 520 2.94 6.03 -0.59
CA ASN A 520 4.01 6.31 -1.55
C ASN A 520 3.95 7.74 -2.14
N GLY A 521 3.05 8.59 -1.62
CA GLY A 521 2.82 9.97 -2.09
C GLY A 521 2.07 10.08 -3.42
N GLN A 522 1.60 8.97 -3.97
CA GLN A 522 0.80 8.98 -5.20
C GLN A 522 -0.67 9.24 -4.89
N THR A 523 -1.32 9.96 -5.80
CA THR A 523 -2.77 10.17 -5.78
C THR A 523 -3.40 9.49 -6.98
N GLN A 524 -4.54 8.84 -6.77
CA GLN A 524 -5.28 8.19 -7.85
C GLN A 524 -6.76 8.52 -7.75
N ASN A 525 -7.35 8.98 -8.86
CA ASN A 525 -8.80 9.20 -8.89
C ASN A 525 -9.51 7.84 -8.85
N VAL A 526 -10.47 7.72 -7.94
CA VAL A 526 -11.26 6.49 -7.73
C VAL A 526 -12.68 6.62 -8.27
N GLY A 527 -13.16 7.84 -8.46
CA GLY A 527 -14.47 8.13 -9.03
C GLY A 527 -14.77 9.62 -9.02
N GLN A 528 -16.00 9.96 -9.44
CA GLN A 528 -16.52 11.33 -9.41
C GLN A 528 -17.98 11.30 -9.01
N LEU A 529 -18.37 12.10 -8.04
CA LEU A 529 -19.76 12.22 -7.60
C LEU A 529 -20.64 12.75 -8.75
N ALA A 530 -21.83 12.20 -8.87
CA ALA A 530 -22.82 12.66 -9.82
C ALA A 530 -23.78 13.64 -9.15
N ILE A 531 -24.09 14.72 -9.84
CA ILE A 531 -25.10 15.71 -9.43
C ILE A 531 -26.28 15.63 -10.38
N ALA A 532 -27.50 15.56 -9.81
CA ALA A 532 -28.75 15.59 -10.51
C ALA A 532 -29.40 16.97 -10.40
N THR A 533 -30.00 17.43 -11.49
CA THR A 533 -30.92 18.59 -11.48
C THR A 533 -32.25 18.17 -12.12
N VAL A 534 -33.34 18.75 -11.65
CA VAL A 534 -34.69 18.52 -12.19
C VAL A 534 -35.26 19.80 -12.75
N SER A 535 -36.17 19.69 -13.70
CA SER A 535 -36.77 20.87 -14.34
C SER A 535 -37.73 21.64 -13.41
N ASN A 536 -38.34 20.95 -12.44
CA ASN A 536 -39.26 21.52 -11.48
C ASN A 536 -39.06 20.86 -10.11
N GLU A 537 -38.32 21.51 -9.24
CA GLU A 537 -38.00 21.00 -7.88
C GLU A 537 -39.26 20.84 -7.02
N GLN A 538 -40.29 21.67 -7.22
CA GLN A 538 -41.57 21.55 -6.51
C GLN A 538 -42.35 20.28 -6.85
N GLY A 539 -41.98 19.60 -7.92
CA GLY A 539 -42.58 18.32 -8.32
C GLY A 539 -41.89 17.10 -7.69
N LEU A 540 -40.84 17.30 -6.94
CA LEU A 540 -40.17 16.24 -6.15
C LEU A 540 -41.08 15.82 -4.97
N VAL A 541 -41.06 14.53 -4.65
CA VAL A 541 -41.75 13.98 -3.48
C VAL A 541 -40.74 13.65 -2.41
N ASP A 542 -40.93 14.22 -1.22
CA ASP A 542 -40.15 13.95 -0.04
C ASP A 542 -40.42 12.52 0.48
N GLN A 543 -39.38 11.73 0.67
CA GLN A 543 -39.43 10.35 1.19
C GLN A 543 -39.03 10.28 2.69
N GLY A 544 -38.69 11.39 3.30
CA GLY A 544 -38.08 11.46 4.63
C GLY A 544 -36.55 11.51 4.55
N SER A 545 -35.89 11.71 5.67
CA SER A 545 -34.41 11.76 5.78
C SER A 545 -33.73 12.71 4.79
N THR A 546 -34.39 13.83 4.41
CA THR A 546 -33.95 14.77 3.37
C THR A 546 -33.76 14.14 1.97
N GLU A 547 -34.42 13.02 1.70
CA GLU A 547 -34.39 12.31 0.42
C GLU A 547 -35.62 12.61 -0.42
N TYR A 548 -35.42 12.80 -1.71
CA TYR A 548 -36.45 13.17 -2.68
C TYR A 548 -36.52 12.14 -3.81
N GLN A 549 -37.72 11.91 -4.30
CA GLN A 549 -37.98 11.09 -5.47
C GLN A 549 -38.49 11.95 -6.63
N ALA A 550 -37.93 11.75 -7.82
CA ALA A 550 -38.42 12.39 -9.02
C ALA A 550 -39.79 11.81 -9.43
N THR A 551 -40.65 12.68 -9.93
CA THR A 551 -41.99 12.35 -10.43
C THR A 551 -42.20 12.86 -11.86
N THR A 552 -43.35 12.55 -12.45
CA THR A 552 -43.72 13.15 -13.73
C THR A 552 -43.89 14.67 -13.65
N ALA A 553 -44.16 15.22 -12.46
CA ALA A 553 -44.30 16.67 -12.25
C ALA A 553 -42.93 17.38 -12.09
N SER A 554 -41.91 16.69 -11.57
CA SER A 554 -40.53 17.22 -11.51
C SER A 554 -39.82 17.14 -12.88
N GLY A 555 -40.27 16.25 -13.75
CA GLY A 555 -39.52 15.82 -14.92
C GLY A 555 -38.41 14.84 -14.56
N ASP A 556 -37.76 14.28 -15.60
CA ASP A 556 -36.63 13.38 -15.44
C ASP A 556 -35.42 14.14 -14.92
N ALA A 557 -34.66 13.50 -14.01
CA ALA A 557 -33.45 14.09 -13.48
C ALA A 557 -32.30 14.11 -14.52
N ALA A 558 -31.77 15.28 -14.77
CA ALA A 558 -30.61 15.47 -15.65
C ALA A 558 -29.32 15.27 -14.81
N ILE A 559 -28.73 14.09 -14.90
CA ILE A 559 -27.55 13.71 -14.11
C ILE A 559 -26.27 14.03 -14.89
N GLY A 560 -25.26 14.52 -14.19
CA GLY A 560 -23.96 14.85 -14.76
C GLY A 560 -22.94 15.23 -13.69
N VAL A 561 -21.82 15.79 -14.14
CA VAL A 561 -20.74 16.21 -13.24
C VAL A 561 -21.02 17.59 -12.63
N ALA A 562 -20.49 17.85 -11.46
CA ALA A 562 -20.57 19.14 -10.78
C ALA A 562 -19.95 20.27 -11.63
N GLY A 563 -20.43 21.49 -11.46
CA GLY A 563 -19.95 22.70 -12.15
C GLY A 563 -20.28 22.76 -13.65
N ASN A 564 -21.06 21.83 -14.19
CA ASN A 564 -21.38 21.79 -15.62
C ASN A 564 -22.91 21.70 -15.85
N GLY A 565 -23.40 22.37 -16.89
CA GLY A 565 -24.81 22.33 -17.27
C GLY A 565 -25.76 22.93 -16.23
N GLY A 566 -25.34 23.95 -15.49
CA GLY A 566 -26.13 24.62 -14.46
C GLY A 566 -26.15 23.92 -13.10
N ARG A 567 -25.36 22.84 -12.94
CA ARG A 567 -25.19 22.15 -11.65
C ARG A 567 -24.20 22.90 -10.78
N GLY A 568 -24.45 22.91 -9.48
CA GLY A 568 -23.54 23.46 -8.46
C GLY A 568 -22.19 22.76 -8.44
N THR A 569 -21.24 23.37 -7.74
CA THR A 569 -19.93 22.77 -7.42
C THR A 569 -20.00 22.01 -6.09
N ILE A 570 -19.04 21.12 -5.84
CA ILE A 570 -18.97 20.39 -4.58
C ILE A 570 -17.91 21.04 -3.69
N GLU A 571 -18.25 21.28 -2.44
CA GLU A 571 -17.29 21.60 -1.39
C GLU A 571 -17.08 20.35 -0.52
N GLY A 572 -15.90 19.70 -0.71
CA GLY A 572 -15.49 18.57 0.13
C GLY A 572 -15.15 18.98 1.54
N SER A 573 -15.27 18.05 2.49
CA SER A 573 -15.06 18.28 3.92
C SER A 573 -15.91 19.41 4.49
N SER A 574 -17.13 19.55 3.98
CA SER A 574 -18.07 20.61 4.33
C SER A 574 -19.50 20.09 4.34
N LEU A 575 -20.36 20.67 5.15
CA LEU A 575 -21.79 20.37 5.19
C LEU A 575 -22.62 21.63 4.99
N GLU A 576 -23.75 21.46 4.32
CA GLU A 576 -24.75 22.50 4.16
C GLU A 576 -25.71 22.48 5.36
N ALA A 577 -25.78 23.57 6.09
CA ALA A 577 -26.74 23.73 7.19
C ALA A 577 -28.18 23.89 6.64
N SER A 578 -29.18 23.63 7.48
CA SER A 578 -30.56 23.98 7.19
C SER A 578 -30.70 25.43 6.74
N ASN A 579 -31.53 25.71 5.73
CA ASN A 579 -31.86 27.09 5.31
C ASN A 579 -32.94 27.75 6.13
N VAL A 580 -33.37 27.15 7.25
CA VAL A 580 -34.38 27.66 8.14
C VAL A 580 -33.90 28.94 8.85
N ASN A 581 -34.62 30.03 8.66
CA ASN A 581 -34.35 31.25 9.40
C ASN A 581 -35.14 31.26 10.71
N ILE A 582 -34.47 30.96 11.79
CA ILE A 582 -35.06 30.87 13.15
C ILE A 582 -35.87 32.10 13.54
N SER A 583 -35.36 33.31 13.24
CA SER A 583 -36.05 34.57 13.62
C SER A 583 -37.33 34.79 12.83
N ALA A 584 -37.32 34.42 11.54
CA ALA A 584 -38.51 34.47 10.69
C ALA A 584 -39.55 33.44 11.18
N GLU A 585 -39.13 32.19 11.38
CA GLU A 585 -40.03 31.10 11.83
C GLU A 585 -40.69 31.42 13.19
N PHE A 586 -39.93 31.98 14.14
CA PHE A 586 -40.53 32.41 15.42
C PHE A 586 -41.53 33.55 15.24
N SER A 587 -41.28 34.49 14.35
CA SER A 587 -42.21 35.56 14.04
C SER A 587 -43.50 35.02 13.42
N ASP A 588 -43.35 34.12 12.46
CA ASP A 588 -44.45 33.46 11.77
C ASP A 588 -45.24 32.55 12.71
N LEU A 589 -44.57 31.87 13.65
CA LEU A 589 -45.21 31.09 14.71
C LEU A 589 -46.13 31.93 15.56
N ILE A 590 -45.65 33.13 16.00
CA ILE A 590 -46.45 34.03 16.81
C ILE A 590 -47.66 34.53 16.00
N VAL A 591 -47.50 34.88 14.73
CA VAL A 591 -48.58 35.32 13.84
C VAL A 591 -49.61 34.20 13.65
N ALA A 592 -49.16 32.97 13.32
CA ALA A 592 -50.04 31.82 13.12
C ALA A 592 -50.79 31.44 14.43
N GLN A 593 -50.12 31.49 15.59
CA GLN A 593 -50.78 31.28 16.88
C GLN A 593 -51.86 32.30 17.14
N ARG A 594 -51.60 33.57 16.87
CA ARG A 594 -52.59 34.64 17.03
C ARG A 594 -53.76 34.50 16.05
N ALA A 595 -53.52 34.12 14.83
CA ALA A 595 -54.55 33.84 13.85
C ALA A 595 -55.44 32.66 14.29
N PHE A 596 -54.84 31.57 14.75
CA PHE A 596 -55.56 30.43 15.29
C PHE A 596 -56.41 30.79 16.52
N GLU A 597 -55.86 31.58 17.49
CA GLU A 597 -56.60 32.06 18.65
C GLU A 597 -57.79 32.93 18.22
N ALA A 598 -57.60 33.83 17.24
CA ALA A 598 -58.66 34.71 16.74
C ALA A 598 -59.78 33.92 16.07
N ASN A 599 -59.45 32.96 15.19
CA ASN A 599 -60.42 32.09 14.52
C ASN A 599 -61.15 31.19 15.54
N SER A 600 -60.46 30.64 16.54
CA SER A 600 -61.07 29.88 17.65
C SER A 600 -62.05 30.72 18.46
N LYS A 601 -61.71 31.99 18.73
CA LYS A 601 -62.57 32.92 19.40
C LYS A 601 -63.81 33.28 18.58
N ALA A 602 -63.67 33.41 17.23
CA ALA A 602 -64.77 33.61 16.33
C ALA A 602 -65.75 32.43 16.35
N VAL A 603 -65.27 31.17 16.31
CA VAL A 603 -66.08 29.95 16.43
C VAL A 603 -66.90 29.95 17.73
N THR A 604 -66.25 30.21 18.89
CA THR A 604 -66.94 30.24 20.20
C THR A 604 -67.98 31.37 20.26
N THR A 605 -67.70 32.53 19.65
CA THR A 605 -68.65 33.65 19.60
C THR A 605 -69.87 33.28 18.74
N PHE A 606 -69.66 32.66 17.61
CA PHE A 606 -70.77 32.17 16.75
C PHE A 606 -71.60 31.11 17.48
N ASP A 607 -70.97 30.19 18.23
CA ASP A 607 -71.70 29.22 19.04
C ASP A 607 -72.61 29.90 20.08
N THR A 608 -72.04 30.84 20.82
CA THR A 608 -72.80 31.65 21.81
C THR A 608 -73.97 32.39 21.18
N VAL A 609 -73.74 33.07 20.05
CA VAL A 609 -74.81 33.79 19.31
C VAL A 609 -75.90 32.83 18.80
N THR A 610 -75.51 31.68 18.34
CA THR A 610 -76.47 30.65 17.89
C THR A 610 -77.31 30.12 19.06
N GLN A 611 -76.66 29.88 20.21
CA GLN A 611 -77.31 29.37 21.42
C GLN A 611 -78.28 30.40 21.97
N GLU A 612 -77.88 31.71 22.01
CA GLU A 612 -78.76 32.81 22.45
C GLU A 612 -79.91 32.97 21.45
N THR A 613 -79.70 32.85 20.17
CA THR A 613 -80.77 32.89 19.15
C THR A 613 -81.78 31.75 19.30
N ILE A 614 -81.32 30.52 19.58
CA ILE A 614 -82.19 29.40 19.92
C ILE A 614 -82.98 29.63 21.18
N ASN A 615 -82.35 30.19 22.24
CA ASN A 615 -83.02 30.51 23.50
C ASN A 615 -84.06 31.64 23.36
N MET A 616 -83.90 32.52 22.36
CA MET A 616 -84.92 33.58 22.11
C MET A 616 -86.12 33.05 21.34
N ILE A 617 -86.07 31.89 20.71
CA ILE A 617 -87.16 31.25 19.94
C ILE A 617 -88.01 30.37 20.87
N HIS A 618 -87.55 30.05 22.07
CA HIS A 618 -88.32 29.37 23.14
C HIS A 618 -88.80 30.36 24.18
#